data_48b2f8e60721f7bd0412ba931260d5f2
#
_entry.id   48b2f8e60721f7bd0412ba931260d5f2
#
_cell.length_a   1.000
_cell.length_b   1.000
_cell.length_c   1.000
_cell.angle_alpha   90.00
_cell.angle_beta   90.00
_cell.angle_gamma   90.00
#
_symmetry.space_group_name_H-M   'P 1'
#
loop_
_entity.id
_entity.type
_entity.pdbx_description
1 polymer ?
#
loop_
_entity_poly.entity_id
_entity_poly.type
_entity_poly.pdbx_seq_one_letter_code
_entity_poly.pdbx_strand_id
1 'polypeptide(L)'
;MKVFVTVARLGSFAAAAEELDISNTMCSKYIRNLENTLGARLLNRTTRQLSLTEVGSAYNTKVIGILSDVEEAEQYVSKLQNEPVGTLRIMSPPSFGSFHIARAIKGYKKQCPKVAIELILTDDFDHQVERGVDLVFRVRELKDSSVVALKISSSRLIVCASPEYLEENGTPITPEDLDDHVCFITSNNVIFTPHWTFNIDGVETAFDVKSNYLTSNIADSLRVAAINGSGLIQLPSYMIGHDIQSGRLKPVLEKYEPKPLSINLIYAHRKHMSMKIRSFVDYMKDFFETPPYWDKWLFEDK
;
A
#
# COMPACT_ATOMS: atom_id res chain seq x y z
N MET A 1 6.79 -10.93 26.00
CA MET A 1 6.18 -11.03 24.66
C MET A 1 6.20 -9.67 23.95
N LYS A 2 5.54 -8.61 24.46
CA LYS A 2 5.49 -7.27 23.82
C LYS A 2 6.88 -6.74 23.46
N VAL A 3 7.86 -6.78 24.41
CA VAL A 3 9.25 -6.35 24.16
C VAL A 3 9.88 -7.12 23.00
N PHE A 4 9.66 -8.43 22.91
CA PHE A 4 10.21 -9.27 21.84
C PHE A 4 9.66 -8.85 20.46
N VAL A 5 8.36 -8.70 20.34
CA VAL A 5 7.72 -8.29 19.08
C VAL A 5 8.20 -6.89 18.65
N THR A 6 8.35 -5.96 19.62
CA THR A 6 8.86 -4.61 19.31
C THR A 6 10.31 -4.65 18.85
N VAL A 7 11.18 -5.44 19.50
CA VAL A 7 12.58 -5.64 19.09
C VAL A 7 12.67 -6.29 17.70
N ALA A 8 11.85 -7.31 17.44
CA ALA A 8 11.79 -7.97 16.14
C ALA A 8 11.36 -7.02 15.02
N ARG A 9 10.37 -6.17 15.28
CA ARG A 9 9.83 -5.19 14.33
C ARG A 9 10.82 -4.07 14.00
N LEU A 10 11.48 -3.53 15.02
CA LEU A 10 12.41 -2.40 14.87
C LEU A 10 13.85 -2.81 14.52
N GLY A 11 14.18 -4.09 14.63
CA GLY A 11 15.53 -4.58 14.39
C GLY A 11 16.59 -4.00 15.33
N SER A 12 16.18 -3.36 16.45
CA SER A 12 17.06 -2.65 17.37
C SER A 12 16.56 -2.69 18.80
N PHE A 13 17.44 -3.08 19.71
CA PHE A 13 17.15 -3.04 21.16
C PHE A 13 16.99 -1.61 21.68
N ALA A 14 17.79 -0.67 21.16
CA ALA A 14 17.74 0.73 21.56
C ALA A 14 16.43 1.39 21.15
N ALA A 15 16.03 1.21 19.89
CA ALA A 15 14.76 1.74 19.38
C ALA A 15 13.53 1.11 20.09
N ALA A 16 13.60 -0.20 20.38
CA ALA A 16 12.53 -0.86 21.11
C ALA A 16 12.45 -0.41 22.58
N ALA A 17 13.57 -0.14 23.20
CA ALA A 17 13.62 0.38 24.56
C ALA A 17 13.02 1.80 24.64
N GLU A 18 13.34 2.66 23.68
CA GLU A 18 12.79 4.01 23.53
C GLU A 18 11.27 3.97 23.31
N GLU A 19 10.78 3.15 22.35
CA GLU A 19 9.34 3.03 22.07
C GLU A 19 8.54 2.51 23.28
N LEU A 20 9.15 1.63 24.11
CA LEU A 20 8.47 1.05 25.25
C LEU A 20 8.71 1.79 26.58
N ASP A 21 9.41 2.90 26.53
CA ASP A 21 9.80 3.71 27.71
C ASP A 21 10.49 2.88 28.79
N ILE A 22 11.46 2.05 28.37
CA ILE A 22 12.27 1.21 29.26
C ILE A 22 13.76 1.39 28.95
N SER A 23 14.64 1.03 29.91
CA SER A 23 16.08 1.06 29.62
C SER A 23 16.50 -0.09 28.68
N ASN A 24 17.58 0.13 27.91
CA ASN A 24 18.19 -0.87 27.02
C ASN A 24 18.57 -2.15 27.77
N THR A 25 19.02 -1.99 29.02
CA THR A 25 19.35 -3.11 29.92
C THR A 25 18.13 -3.92 30.28
N MET A 26 17.00 -3.27 30.56
CA MET A 26 15.72 -3.93 30.84
C MET A 26 15.19 -4.65 29.59
N CYS A 27 15.24 -4.01 28.41
CA CYS A 27 14.86 -4.63 27.15
C CYS A 27 15.65 -5.94 26.91
N SER A 28 16.98 -5.90 27.05
CA SER A 28 17.86 -7.08 26.91
C SER A 28 17.57 -8.15 27.96
N LYS A 29 17.25 -7.78 29.19
CA LYS A 29 16.87 -8.68 30.27
C LYS A 29 15.56 -9.40 29.96
N TYR A 30 14.54 -8.68 29.48
CA TYR A 30 13.26 -9.29 29.13
C TYR A 30 13.39 -10.31 28.00
N ILE A 31 14.17 -10.02 26.96
CA ILE A 31 14.43 -10.96 25.88
C ILE A 31 15.14 -12.22 26.41
N ARG A 32 16.20 -12.04 27.20
CA ARG A 32 16.93 -13.19 27.78
C ARG A 32 16.02 -14.08 28.66
N ASN A 33 15.20 -13.46 29.48
CA ASN A 33 14.25 -14.19 30.32
C ASN A 33 13.23 -14.97 29.48
N LEU A 34 12.74 -14.36 28.39
CA LEU A 34 11.81 -15.02 27.46
C LEU A 34 12.47 -16.22 26.79
N GLU A 35 13.69 -16.07 26.25
CA GLU A 35 14.46 -17.15 25.63
C GLU A 35 14.74 -18.29 26.62
N ASN A 36 15.09 -17.94 27.86
CA ASN A 36 15.30 -18.92 28.92
C ASN A 36 14.02 -19.68 29.28
N THR A 37 12.89 -18.99 29.38
CA THR A 37 11.58 -19.61 29.68
C THR A 37 11.14 -20.56 28.56
N LEU A 38 11.45 -20.25 27.34
CA LEU A 38 11.10 -21.05 26.17
C LEU A 38 12.13 -22.14 25.86
N GLY A 39 13.31 -22.09 26.48
CA GLY A 39 14.42 -23.00 26.19
C GLY A 39 14.98 -22.87 24.77
N ALA A 40 14.72 -21.74 24.08
CA ALA A 40 15.11 -21.54 22.70
C ALA A 40 15.60 -20.13 22.48
N ARG A 41 16.56 -19.93 21.56
CA ARG A 41 16.97 -18.61 21.08
C ARG A 41 15.99 -18.15 20.02
N LEU A 42 15.50 -16.94 20.20
CA LEU A 42 14.56 -16.29 19.27
C LEU A 42 15.27 -15.29 18.35
N LEU A 43 16.40 -14.73 18.78
CA LEU A 43 17.16 -13.70 18.06
C LEU A 43 18.59 -14.16 17.78
N ASN A 44 19.04 -13.94 16.56
CA ASN A 44 20.44 -14.01 16.18
C ASN A 44 21.11 -12.68 16.52
N ARG A 45 22.13 -12.71 17.33
CA ARG A 45 22.93 -11.54 17.73
C ARG A 45 24.25 -11.59 16.98
N THR A 46 24.32 -10.99 15.81
CA THR A 46 25.62 -10.70 15.18
C THR A 46 25.96 -9.23 15.41
N THR A 47 27.25 -8.89 15.37
CA THR A 47 27.73 -7.50 15.61
C THR A 47 27.25 -6.50 14.54
N ARG A 48 26.62 -6.95 13.46
CA ARG A 48 26.21 -6.12 12.33
C ARG A 48 24.68 -6.07 12.09
N GLN A 49 23.94 -7.10 12.49
CA GLN A 49 22.49 -7.14 12.29
C GLN A 49 21.79 -8.00 13.34
N LEU A 50 20.61 -7.53 13.76
CA LEU A 50 19.67 -8.30 14.58
C LEU A 50 18.65 -8.96 13.65
N SER A 51 18.51 -10.28 13.73
CA SER A 51 17.53 -11.03 12.95
C SER A 51 16.85 -12.09 13.80
N LEU A 52 15.66 -12.52 13.38
CA LEU A 52 14.97 -13.64 14.01
C LEU A 52 15.66 -14.97 13.64
N THR A 53 15.63 -15.92 14.57
CA THR A 53 15.88 -17.33 14.24
C THR A 53 14.63 -17.91 13.58
N GLU A 54 14.70 -19.12 13.00
CA GLU A 54 13.53 -19.82 12.47
C GLU A 54 12.45 -19.99 13.56
N VAL A 55 12.87 -20.45 14.75
CA VAL A 55 12.00 -20.56 15.94
C VAL A 55 11.47 -19.19 16.36
N GLY A 56 12.32 -18.15 16.29
CA GLY A 56 11.95 -16.77 16.58
C GLY A 56 10.88 -16.23 15.64
N SER A 57 10.97 -16.51 14.35
CA SER A 57 9.98 -16.12 13.35
C SER A 57 8.63 -16.79 13.59
N ALA A 58 8.64 -18.11 13.79
CA ALA A 58 7.42 -18.86 14.12
C ALA A 58 6.76 -18.37 15.42
N TYR A 59 7.57 -18.10 16.44
CA TYR A 59 7.10 -17.57 17.72
C TYR A 59 6.56 -16.14 17.57
N ASN A 60 7.24 -15.29 16.81
CA ASN A 60 6.82 -13.91 16.55
C ASN A 60 5.42 -13.84 15.93
N THR A 61 5.17 -14.64 14.90
CA THR A 61 3.86 -14.76 14.25
C THR A 61 2.75 -15.14 15.24
N LYS A 62 3.03 -16.12 16.13
CA LYS A 62 2.06 -16.53 17.15
C LYS A 62 1.82 -15.45 18.20
N VAL A 63 2.88 -14.80 18.67
CA VAL A 63 2.81 -13.79 19.74
C VAL A 63 2.12 -12.52 19.27
N ILE A 64 2.32 -12.09 18.03
CA ILE A 64 1.56 -10.98 17.44
C ILE A 64 0.06 -11.28 17.51
N GLY A 65 -0.35 -12.50 17.17
CA GLY A 65 -1.74 -12.94 17.32
C GLY A 65 -2.26 -12.83 18.76
N ILE A 66 -1.51 -13.35 19.71
CA ILE A 66 -1.87 -13.34 21.14
C ILE A 66 -1.97 -11.89 21.67
N LEU A 67 -1.00 -11.03 21.36
CA LEU A 67 -1.03 -9.63 21.79
C LEU A 67 -2.22 -8.87 21.20
N SER A 68 -2.58 -9.16 19.95
CA SER A 68 -3.78 -8.60 19.35
C SER A 68 -5.07 -9.10 20.03
N ASP A 69 -5.12 -10.35 20.45
CA ASP A 69 -6.29 -10.89 21.18
C ASP A 69 -6.41 -10.29 22.59
N VAL A 70 -5.26 -9.99 23.24
CA VAL A 70 -5.23 -9.24 24.51
C VAL A 70 -5.75 -7.81 24.30
N GLU A 71 -5.24 -7.10 23.28
CA GLU A 71 -5.75 -5.76 22.94
C GLU A 71 -7.25 -5.80 22.62
N GLU A 72 -7.73 -6.85 21.97
CA GLU A 72 -9.16 -7.06 21.68
C GLU A 72 -9.96 -7.29 22.95
N ALA A 73 -9.45 -8.08 23.90
CA ALA A 73 -10.09 -8.30 25.18
C ALA A 73 -10.18 -7.01 26.00
N GLU A 74 -9.11 -6.20 26.04
CA GLU A 74 -9.10 -4.88 26.67
C GLU A 74 -10.08 -3.93 25.98
N GLN A 75 -10.16 -3.96 24.65
CA GLN A 75 -11.13 -3.21 23.85
C GLN A 75 -12.56 -3.72 24.04
N TYR A 76 -12.77 -5.01 24.32
CA TYR A 76 -14.09 -5.55 24.64
C TYR A 76 -14.64 -4.96 25.94
N VAL A 77 -13.79 -4.75 26.92
CA VAL A 77 -14.16 -4.01 28.15
C VAL A 77 -14.44 -2.55 27.84
N SER A 78 -13.68 -1.93 26.93
CA SER A 78 -13.94 -0.56 26.46
C SER A 78 -15.10 -0.47 25.45
N LYS A 79 -15.58 -1.58 24.87
CA LYS A 79 -16.86 -1.64 24.11
C LYS A 79 -18.07 -1.19 24.94
N LEU A 80 -17.99 -1.29 26.25
CA LEU A 80 -18.96 -0.65 27.14
C LEU A 80 -18.91 0.90 27.07
N GLN A 81 -17.88 1.48 26.42
CA GLN A 81 -17.70 2.92 26.19
C GLN A 81 -17.80 3.34 24.72
N ASN A 82 -18.08 2.43 23.79
CA ASN A 82 -18.40 2.67 22.36
C ASN A 82 -17.39 3.52 21.54
N GLU A 83 -16.12 3.64 21.90
CA GLU A 83 -15.17 4.45 21.17
C GLU A 83 -13.96 3.63 20.64
N PRO A 84 -13.59 3.79 19.34
CA PRO A 84 -12.35 3.23 18.79
C PRO A 84 -11.12 3.89 19.44
N VAL A 85 -10.14 3.08 19.91
CA VAL A 85 -8.92 3.58 20.56
C VAL A 85 -7.69 2.77 20.11
N GLY A 86 -6.48 3.34 20.27
CA GLY A 86 -5.21 2.67 20.03
C GLY A 86 -4.56 3.07 18.70
N THR A 87 -3.53 2.34 18.28
CA THR A 87 -2.80 2.59 17.02
C THR A 87 -3.30 1.66 15.93
N LEU A 88 -3.66 2.24 14.79
CA LEU A 88 -4.04 1.53 13.56
C LEU A 88 -2.86 1.58 12.59
N ARG A 89 -2.26 0.39 12.31
CA ARG A 89 -1.15 0.24 11.38
C ARG A 89 -1.66 -0.12 10.00
N ILE A 90 -1.40 0.76 9.04
CA ILE A 90 -1.90 0.67 7.67
C ILE A 90 -0.71 0.58 6.72
N MET A 91 -0.70 -0.44 5.87
CA MET A 91 0.27 -0.58 4.79
C MET A 91 -0.38 -0.27 3.45
N SER A 92 0.34 0.43 2.57
CA SER A 92 -0.19 0.87 1.28
C SER A 92 0.93 1.07 0.26
N PRO A 93 0.63 0.94 -1.05
CA PRO A 93 1.52 1.46 -2.08
C PRO A 93 1.83 2.95 -1.82
N PRO A 94 3.07 3.40 -2.08
CA PRO A 94 3.51 4.77 -1.75
C PRO A 94 2.60 5.85 -2.35
N SER A 95 2.29 5.76 -3.63
CA SER A 95 1.43 6.73 -4.32
C SER A 95 0.00 6.76 -3.75
N PHE A 96 -0.62 5.58 -3.57
CA PHE A 96 -1.99 5.52 -3.06
C PHE A 96 -2.09 6.02 -1.61
N GLY A 97 -1.13 5.62 -0.77
CA GLY A 97 -1.06 6.07 0.62
C GLY A 97 -0.88 7.58 0.75
N SER A 98 0.05 8.14 -0.03
CA SER A 98 0.35 9.59 0.01
C SER A 98 -0.79 10.45 -0.53
N PHE A 99 -1.41 10.05 -1.64
CA PHE A 99 -2.41 10.90 -2.31
C PHE A 99 -3.81 10.75 -1.73
N HIS A 100 -4.18 9.55 -1.27
CA HIS A 100 -5.57 9.23 -0.93
C HIS A 100 -5.78 8.90 0.53
N ILE A 101 -4.96 8.01 1.13
CA ILE A 101 -5.11 7.66 2.54
C ILE A 101 -4.77 8.86 3.42
N ALA A 102 -3.66 9.55 3.16
CA ALA A 102 -3.27 10.74 3.91
C ALA A 102 -4.35 11.85 3.87
N ARG A 103 -5.03 12.00 2.72
CA ARG A 103 -6.15 12.93 2.57
C ARG A 103 -7.37 12.54 3.43
N ALA A 104 -7.64 11.24 3.57
CA ALA A 104 -8.75 10.71 4.34
C ALA A 104 -8.56 10.89 5.87
N ILE A 105 -7.30 10.92 6.35
CA ILE A 105 -6.96 10.94 7.79
C ILE A 105 -7.63 12.10 8.53
N LYS A 106 -7.69 13.31 7.94
CA LYS A 106 -8.30 14.48 8.59
C LYS A 106 -9.77 14.23 8.97
N GLY A 107 -10.53 13.64 8.06
CA GLY A 107 -11.95 13.32 8.30
C GLY A 107 -12.10 12.18 9.31
N TYR A 108 -11.32 11.12 9.16
CA TYR A 108 -11.34 10.00 10.09
C TYR A 108 -10.98 10.42 11.54
N LYS A 109 -9.96 11.26 11.69
CA LYS A 109 -9.55 11.78 13.01
C LYS A 109 -10.64 12.57 13.74
N LYS A 110 -11.53 13.24 12.99
CA LYS A 110 -12.70 13.92 13.59
C LYS A 110 -13.73 12.93 14.16
N GLN A 111 -13.90 11.78 13.51
CA GLN A 111 -14.83 10.74 13.96
C GLN A 111 -14.24 9.86 15.06
N CYS A 112 -12.95 9.57 14.97
CA CYS A 112 -12.23 8.66 15.87
C CYS A 112 -10.97 9.34 16.46
N PRO A 113 -11.12 10.34 17.35
CA PRO A 113 -10.01 11.18 17.85
C PRO A 113 -8.98 10.41 18.68
N LYS A 114 -9.35 9.26 19.25
CA LYS A 114 -8.49 8.43 20.10
C LYS A 114 -7.73 7.35 19.34
N VAL A 115 -7.91 7.26 18.00
CA VAL A 115 -7.12 6.35 17.13
C VAL A 115 -5.93 7.08 16.57
N ALA A 116 -4.73 6.60 16.85
CA ALA A 116 -3.50 6.98 16.17
C ALA A 116 -3.35 6.17 14.88
N ILE A 117 -2.79 6.76 13.82
CA ILE A 117 -2.52 6.07 12.55
C ILE A 117 -1.03 6.01 12.34
N GLU A 118 -0.52 4.80 12.07
CA GLU A 118 0.81 4.52 11.57
C GLU A 118 0.68 4.08 10.11
N LEU A 119 1.15 4.93 9.16
CA LEU A 119 1.04 4.66 7.73
C LEU A 119 2.40 4.19 7.19
N ILE A 120 2.45 2.95 6.70
CA ILE A 120 3.64 2.31 6.16
C ILE A 120 3.50 2.27 4.64
N LEU A 121 4.36 3.02 3.94
CA LEU A 121 4.33 3.14 2.49
C LEU A 121 5.41 2.26 1.87
N THR A 122 4.97 1.21 1.16
CA THR A 122 5.86 0.25 0.51
C THR A 122 5.14 -0.50 -0.60
N ASP A 123 5.88 -0.92 -1.61
CA ASP A 123 5.43 -1.89 -2.62
C ASP A 123 5.84 -3.33 -2.27
N ASP A 124 6.70 -3.49 -1.25
CA ASP A 124 7.03 -4.78 -0.66
C ASP A 124 5.97 -5.14 0.39
N PHE A 125 5.11 -6.08 0.03
CA PHE A 125 4.02 -6.56 0.88
C PHE A 125 4.33 -7.91 1.54
N ASP A 126 5.53 -8.40 1.43
CA ASP A 126 5.97 -9.56 2.15
C ASP A 126 6.13 -9.22 3.64
N HIS A 127 5.98 -10.20 4.50
CA HIS A 127 6.12 -10.05 5.96
C HIS A 127 5.11 -9.10 6.65
N GLN A 128 3.91 -8.89 6.08
CA GLN A 128 2.86 -8.04 6.68
C GLN A 128 2.53 -8.44 8.12
N VAL A 129 2.41 -9.73 8.38
CA VAL A 129 2.08 -10.28 9.70
C VAL A 129 3.22 -10.04 10.69
N GLU A 130 4.48 -10.15 10.25
CA GLU A 130 5.65 -9.91 11.10
C GLU A 130 5.78 -8.44 11.51
N ARG A 131 5.29 -7.53 10.67
CA ARG A 131 5.26 -6.08 10.93
C ARG A 131 4.09 -5.63 11.80
N GLY A 132 3.19 -6.53 12.20
CA GLY A 132 2.02 -6.23 13.02
C GLY A 132 1.05 -5.25 12.35
N VAL A 133 0.87 -5.36 11.02
CA VAL A 133 -0.02 -4.52 10.23
C VAL A 133 -1.48 -4.93 10.46
N ASP A 134 -2.35 -3.96 10.72
CA ASP A 134 -3.79 -4.17 10.90
C ASP A 134 -4.53 -4.23 9.55
N LEU A 135 -4.15 -3.36 8.61
CA LEU A 135 -4.82 -3.16 7.31
C LEU A 135 -3.79 -3.01 6.18
N VAL A 136 -4.09 -3.58 5.03
CA VAL A 136 -3.26 -3.46 3.82
C VAL A 136 -4.12 -3.02 2.64
N PHE A 137 -3.72 -1.93 1.99
CA PHE A 137 -4.29 -1.55 0.70
C PHE A 137 -3.52 -2.23 -0.44
N ARG A 138 -4.24 -2.82 -1.38
CA ARG A 138 -3.70 -3.43 -2.59
C ARG A 138 -4.40 -2.87 -3.82
N VAL A 139 -3.61 -2.41 -4.79
CA VAL A 139 -4.11 -1.90 -6.07
C VAL A 139 -3.81 -2.93 -7.14
N ARG A 140 -4.62 -3.98 -7.20
CA ARG A 140 -4.62 -5.04 -8.23
C ARG A 140 -5.72 -6.04 -7.97
N GLU A 141 -6.00 -6.91 -8.93
CA GLU A 141 -6.81 -8.10 -8.68
C GLU A 141 -6.10 -9.06 -7.72
N LEU A 142 -6.85 -9.62 -6.79
CA LEU A 142 -6.36 -10.62 -5.84
C LEU A 142 -6.63 -12.01 -6.43
N LYS A 143 -5.56 -12.76 -6.65
CA LYS A 143 -5.66 -14.19 -6.88
C LYS A 143 -5.92 -14.84 -5.53
N ASP A 144 -6.83 -15.81 -5.48
CA ASP A 144 -7.31 -16.52 -4.28
C ASP A 144 -6.40 -16.44 -3.05
N SER A 145 -6.92 -15.89 -1.97
CA SER A 145 -6.19 -15.80 -0.70
C SER A 145 -7.09 -16.17 0.48
N SER A 146 -6.48 -16.73 1.51
CA SER A 146 -7.12 -17.04 2.80
C SER A 146 -7.44 -15.80 3.66
N VAL A 147 -7.31 -14.60 3.09
CA VAL A 147 -7.55 -13.32 3.78
C VAL A 147 -8.83 -12.66 3.29
N VAL A 148 -9.48 -11.91 4.17
CA VAL A 148 -10.65 -11.12 3.77
C VAL A 148 -10.17 -9.91 2.97
N ALA A 149 -10.62 -9.83 1.73
CA ALA A 149 -10.40 -8.69 0.86
C ALA A 149 -11.71 -7.99 0.56
N LEU A 150 -11.74 -6.69 0.76
CA LEU A 150 -12.87 -5.84 0.47
C LEU A 150 -12.49 -4.89 -0.65
N LYS A 151 -13.14 -4.98 -1.79
CA LYS A 151 -13.00 -3.98 -2.85
C LYS A 151 -13.66 -2.68 -2.38
N ILE A 152 -12.88 -1.61 -2.31
CA ILE A 152 -13.34 -0.29 -1.85
C ILE A 152 -13.44 0.73 -2.97
N SER A 153 -12.69 0.52 -4.07
CA SER A 153 -12.73 1.41 -5.24
C SER A 153 -12.12 0.71 -6.45
N SER A 154 -11.99 1.45 -7.55
CA SER A 154 -11.27 1.05 -8.76
C SER A 154 -10.49 2.21 -9.35
N SER A 155 -9.56 1.90 -10.25
CA SER A 155 -8.78 2.90 -10.97
C SER A 155 -8.54 2.43 -12.39
N ARG A 156 -8.81 3.30 -13.37
CA ARG A 156 -8.46 3.04 -14.77
C ARG A 156 -6.94 3.00 -14.91
N LEU A 157 -6.46 2.29 -15.90
CA LEU A 157 -5.04 2.27 -16.27
C LEU A 157 -4.92 3.01 -17.62
N ILE A 158 -4.38 4.22 -17.59
CA ILE A 158 -4.45 5.17 -18.68
C ILE A 158 -3.07 5.42 -19.27
N VAL A 159 -2.95 5.39 -20.59
CA VAL A 159 -1.76 5.86 -21.30
C VAL A 159 -1.90 7.37 -21.52
N CYS A 160 -0.85 8.12 -21.20
CA CYS A 160 -0.84 9.57 -21.39
C CYS A 160 0.59 10.12 -21.56
N ALA A 161 0.64 11.34 -22.10
CA ALA A 161 1.85 12.16 -22.18
C ALA A 161 1.48 13.63 -22.02
N SER A 162 2.48 14.52 -21.92
CA SER A 162 2.22 15.95 -21.99
C SER A 162 1.78 16.37 -23.40
N PRO A 163 0.97 17.45 -23.54
CA PRO A 163 0.64 18.01 -24.85
C PRO A 163 1.88 18.34 -25.70
N GLU A 164 2.93 18.91 -25.09
CA GLU A 164 4.19 19.23 -25.72
C GLU A 164 4.86 17.99 -26.37
N TYR A 165 4.96 16.89 -25.63
CA TYR A 165 5.51 15.65 -26.16
C TYR A 165 4.72 15.15 -27.40
N LEU A 166 3.38 15.21 -27.33
CA LEU A 166 2.50 14.73 -28.40
C LEU A 166 2.56 15.65 -29.64
N GLU A 167 2.80 16.95 -29.46
CA GLU A 167 2.99 17.90 -30.57
C GLU A 167 4.32 17.63 -31.31
N GLU A 168 5.39 17.32 -30.58
CA GLU A 168 6.70 17.09 -31.14
C GLU A 168 6.89 15.69 -31.75
N ASN A 169 6.28 14.65 -31.14
CA ASN A 169 6.54 13.25 -31.51
C ASN A 169 5.33 12.55 -32.16
N GLY A 170 4.18 13.24 -32.30
CA GLY A 170 2.94 12.64 -32.76
C GLY A 170 2.14 11.97 -31.64
N THR A 171 0.89 11.64 -31.96
CA THR A 171 -0.05 10.98 -31.03
C THR A 171 -0.22 9.51 -31.47
N PRO A 172 0.11 8.50 -30.64
CA PRO A 172 -0.11 7.11 -31.00
C PRO A 172 -1.60 6.82 -31.12
N ILE A 173 -1.99 6.08 -32.15
CA ILE A 173 -3.38 5.71 -32.47
C ILE A 173 -3.64 4.25 -32.10
N THR A 174 -2.63 3.39 -32.25
CA THR A 174 -2.68 1.97 -31.88
C THR A 174 -1.53 1.62 -30.93
N PRO A 175 -1.62 0.52 -30.17
CA PRO A 175 -0.54 0.09 -29.28
C PRO A 175 0.78 -0.19 -30.01
N GLU A 176 0.74 -0.57 -31.30
CA GLU A 176 1.92 -0.82 -32.12
C GLU A 176 2.73 0.47 -32.40
N ASP A 177 2.07 1.63 -32.41
CA ASP A 177 2.74 2.92 -32.61
C ASP A 177 3.69 3.26 -31.46
N LEU A 178 3.55 2.58 -30.29
CA LEU A 178 4.43 2.79 -29.14
C LEU A 178 5.89 2.39 -29.41
N ASP A 179 6.14 1.58 -30.43
CA ASP A 179 7.51 1.23 -30.87
C ASP A 179 8.32 2.45 -31.32
N ASP A 180 7.65 3.50 -31.80
CA ASP A 180 8.25 4.75 -32.27
C ASP A 180 8.26 5.84 -31.18
N HIS A 181 7.76 5.53 -29.98
CA HIS A 181 7.65 6.48 -28.87
C HIS A 181 8.60 6.13 -27.70
N VAL A 182 8.98 7.15 -26.93
CA VAL A 182 9.66 6.98 -25.64
C VAL A 182 8.62 6.58 -24.59
N CYS A 183 8.72 5.35 -24.08
CA CYS A 183 7.82 4.83 -23.05
C CYS A 183 8.57 4.60 -21.75
N PHE A 184 7.98 4.99 -20.62
CA PHE A 184 8.55 4.77 -19.30
C PHE A 184 7.92 3.57 -18.61
N ILE A 185 8.75 2.71 -18.03
CA ILE A 185 8.32 1.54 -17.29
C ILE A 185 8.83 1.57 -15.86
N THR A 186 8.05 0.98 -14.95
CA THR A 186 8.49 0.78 -13.58
C THR A 186 9.36 -0.46 -13.48
N SER A 187 10.51 -0.34 -12.80
CA SER A 187 11.37 -1.46 -12.44
C SER A 187 10.93 -2.05 -11.10
N ASN A 188 10.91 -3.37 -11.00
CA ASN A 188 10.60 -4.10 -9.75
C ASN A 188 9.23 -3.82 -9.13
N ASN A 189 8.16 -4.07 -9.87
CA ASN A 189 6.90 -3.72 -9.28
C ASN A 189 5.87 -4.86 -9.27
N VAL A 190 5.32 -5.07 -8.10
CA VAL A 190 4.21 -6.00 -7.89
C VAL A 190 2.91 -5.46 -8.52
N ILE A 191 2.81 -4.15 -8.72
CA ILE A 191 1.64 -3.46 -9.29
C ILE A 191 1.83 -3.23 -10.79
N PHE A 192 3.04 -2.86 -11.20
CA PHE A 192 3.37 -2.52 -12.57
C PHE A 192 4.32 -3.57 -13.13
N THR A 193 3.89 -4.23 -14.17
CA THR A 193 4.75 -5.14 -14.93
C THR A 193 5.66 -4.35 -15.89
N PRO A 194 6.77 -4.90 -16.37
CA PRO A 194 7.56 -4.27 -17.44
C PRO A 194 6.81 -4.17 -18.77
N HIS A 195 5.58 -4.72 -18.82
CA HIS A 195 4.72 -4.69 -20.00
C HIS A 195 3.57 -3.73 -19.75
N TRP A 196 3.16 -3.00 -20.78
CA TRP A 196 1.90 -2.29 -20.76
C TRP A 196 0.77 -3.22 -21.17
N THR A 197 -0.38 -3.08 -20.53
CA THR A 197 -1.52 -3.93 -20.78
C THR A 197 -2.59 -3.15 -21.56
N PHE A 198 -3.14 -3.78 -22.59
CA PHE A 198 -4.20 -3.23 -23.42
C PHE A 198 -5.35 -4.22 -23.60
N ASN A 199 -6.54 -3.71 -23.87
CA ASN A 199 -7.68 -4.48 -24.30
C ASN A 199 -7.77 -4.46 -25.82
N ILE A 200 -7.47 -5.57 -26.47
CA ILE A 200 -7.58 -5.75 -27.92
C ILE A 200 -8.76 -6.68 -28.19
N ASP A 201 -9.81 -6.17 -28.77
CA ASP A 201 -11.04 -6.94 -29.12
C ASP A 201 -11.62 -7.76 -27.94
N GLY A 202 -11.55 -7.18 -26.73
CA GLY A 202 -12.05 -7.85 -25.51
C GLY A 202 -11.03 -8.75 -24.80
N VAL A 203 -9.83 -8.89 -25.34
CA VAL A 203 -8.73 -9.70 -24.75
C VAL A 203 -7.66 -8.78 -24.15
N GLU A 204 -7.33 -9.00 -22.88
CA GLU A 204 -6.20 -8.31 -22.26
C GLU A 204 -4.87 -8.83 -22.80
N THR A 205 -4.12 -7.98 -23.47
CA THR A 205 -2.87 -8.30 -24.15
C THR A 205 -1.74 -7.46 -23.56
N ALA A 206 -0.63 -8.12 -23.23
CA ALA A 206 0.59 -7.45 -22.76
C ALA A 206 1.45 -7.04 -23.94
N PHE A 207 1.93 -5.81 -23.91
CA PHE A 207 2.85 -5.24 -24.89
C PHE A 207 4.20 -4.93 -24.23
N ASP A 208 5.27 -5.44 -24.83
CA ASP A 208 6.65 -5.14 -24.44
C ASP A 208 7.03 -3.77 -25.00
N VAL A 209 6.88 -2.74 -24.19
CA VAL A 209 7.31 -1.40 -24.58
C VAL A 209 8.83 -1.25 -24.39
N LYS A 210 9.50 -0.68 -25.38
CA LYS A 210 10.93 -0.42 -25.31
C LYS A 210 11.18 0.81 -24.43
N SER A 211 11.73 0.58 -23.23
CA SER A 211 12.13 1.68 -22.35
C SER A 211 13.64 1.76 -22.27
N ASN A 212 14.22 2.60 -23.12
CA ASN A 212 15.66 2.82 -23.17
C ASN A 212 16.11 4.11 -22.48
N TYR A 213 15.17 4.86 -21.87
CA TYR A 213 15.44 6.21 -21.40
C TYR A 213 15.30 6.36 -19.90
N LEU A 214 14.17 5.94 -19.32
CA LEU A 214 13.92 6.06 -17.89
C LEU A 214 13.17 4.84 -17.35
N THR A 215 13.72 4.23 -16.33
CA THR A 215 13.03 3.26 -15.47
C THR A 215 13.11 3.71 -14.03
N SER A 216 12.07 3.47 -13.25
CA SER A 216 12.05 3.80 -11.82
C SER A 216 11.24 2.77 -11.04
N ASN A 217 11.65 2.50 -9.81
CA ASN A 217 10.84 1.71 -8.88
C ASN A 217 9.70 2.53 -8.23
N ILE A 218 9.67 3.84 -8.45
CA ILE A 218 8.64 4.75 -7.95
C ILE A 218 7.94 5.41 -9.14
N ALA A 219 6.67 5.03 -9.38
CA ALA A 219 5.90 5.49 -10.53
C ALA A 219 5.68 7.01 -10.56
N ASP A 220 5.71 7.69 -9.42
CA ASP A 220 5.56 9.16 -9.36
C ASP A 220 6.70 9.91 -10.06
N SER A 221 7.92 9.36 -10.06
CA SER A 221 9.03 9.94 -10.84
C SER A 221 8.81 9.84 -12.35
N LEU A 222 8.19 8.75 -12.83
CA LEU A 222 7.82 8.61 -14.25
C LEU A 222 6.71 9.60 -14.63
N ARG A 223 5.74 9.78 -13.73
CA ARG A 223 4.67 10.80 -13.90
C ARG A 223 5.27 12.20 -14.05
N VAL A 224 6.22 12.59 -13.19
CA VAL A 224 6.90 13.88 -13.28
C VAL A 224 7.64 14.03 -14.60
N ALA A 225 8.36 13.00 -15.06
CA ALA A 225 9.05 13.02 -16.34
C ALA A 225 8.10 13.19 -17.53
N ALA A 226 6.95 12.50 -17.51
CA ALA A 226 5.94 12.63 -18.57
C ALA A 226 5.30 14.02 -18.60
N ILE A 227 5.01 14.63 -17.44
CA ILE A 227 4.50 16.01 -17.36
C ILE A 227 5.50 17.01 -17.99
N ASN A 228 6.81 16.73 -17.86
CA ASN A 228 7.88 17.58 -18.43
C ASN A 228 8.27 17.18 -19.87
N GLY A 229 7.39 16.54 -20.62
CA GLY A 229 7.59 16.31 -22.05
C GLY A 229 8.55 15.19 -22.43
N SER A 230 8.92 14.31 -21.50
CA SER A 230 10.00 13.34 -21.76
C SER A 230 9.53 12.02 -22.38
N GLY A 231 8.22 11.73 -22.40
CA GLY A 231 7.70 10.48 -22.95
C GLY A 231 6.30 10.11 -22.48
N LEU A 232 5.86 8.91 -22.83
CA LEU A 232 4.59 8.31 -22.50
C LEU A 232 4.70 7.47 -21.19
N ILE A 233 3.60 7.44 -20.45
CA ILE A 233 3.40 6.58 -19.27
C ILE A 233 2.07 5.83 -19.38
N GLN A 234 2.01 4.63 -18.78
CA GLN A 234 0.75 3.96 -18.46
C GLN A 234 0.64 3.88 -16.94
N LEU A 235 -0.26 4.66 -16.34
CA LEU A 235 -0.42 4.76 -14.90
C LEU A 235 -1.90 4.72 -14.48
N PRO A 236 -2.19 4.31 -13.23
CA PRO A 236 -3.53 4.36 -12.67
C PRO A 236 -4.09 5.78 -12.61
N SER A 237 -5.37 5.93 -12.93
CA SER A 237 -6.06 7.22 -12.90
C SER A 237 -5.99 7.92 -11.53
N TYR A 238 -5.92 7.19 -10.44
CA TYR A 238 -5.74 7.78 -9.11
C TYR A 238 -4.43 8.57 -9.00
N MET A 239 -3.41 8.27 -9.81
CA MET A 239 -2.13 9.02 -9.79
C MET A 239 -2.17 10.26 -10.70
N ILE A 240 -2.83 10.17 -11.83
CA ILE A 240 -2.72 11.14 -12.93
C ILE A 240 -4.02 11.90 -13.23
N GLY A 241 -5.14 11.54 -12.59
CA GLY A 241 -6.44 12.16 -12.88
C GLY A 241 -6.44 13.69 -12.72
N HIS A 242 -5.74 14.23 -11.73
CA HIS A 242 -5.58 15.67 -11.57
C HIS A 242 -4.71 16.31 -12.65
N ASP A 243 -3.71 15.61 -13.18
CA ASP A 243 -2.86 16.11 -14.26
C ASP A 243 -3.63 16.16 -15.58
N ILE A 244 -4.48 15.15 -15.82
CA ILE A 244 -5.37 15.13 -16.97
C ILE A 244 -6.41 16.26 -16.88
N GLN A 245 -7.06 16.40 -15.73
CA GLN A 245 -8.05 17.47 -15.50
C GLN A 245 -7.43 18.87 -15.66
N SER A 246 -6.18 19.05 -15.25
CA SER A 246 -5.46 20.33 -15.40
C SER A 246 -4.81 20.54 -16.76
N GLY A 247 -4.94 19.60 -17.69
CA GLY A 247 -4.35 19.65 -19.04
C GLY A 247 -2.85 19.44 -19.09
N ARG A 248 -2.18 19.06 -17.99
CA ARG A 248 -0.75 18.75 -17.97
C ARG A 248 -0.41 17.42 -18.64
N LEU A 249 -1.35 16.49 -18.62
CA LEU A 249 -1.29 15.23 -19.34
C LEU A 249 -2.53 15.06 -20.21
N LYS A 250 -2.37 14.48 -21.39
CA LYS A 250 -3.42 14.15 -22.33
C LYS A 250 -3.52 12.65 -22.49
N PRO A 251 -4.69 12.03 -22.26
CA PRO A 251 -4.91 10.61 -22.50
C PRO A 251 -4.76 10.29 -24.00
N VAL A 252 -4.20 9.13 -24.28
CA VAL A 252 -4.09 8.53 -25.61
C VAL A 252 -4.45 7.05 -25.54
N LEU A 253 -4.75 6.41 -26.67
CA LEU A 253 -5.10 4.99 -26.75
C LEU A 253 -6.32 4.58 -25.89
N GLU A 254 -7.25 5.50 -25.62
CA GLU A 254 -8.41 5.28 -24.73
C GLU A 254 -9.28 4.07 -25.15
N LYS A 255 -9.34 3.77 -26.47
CA LYS A 255 -10.09 2.62 -27.00
C LYS A 255 -9.50 1.27 -26.56
N TYR A 256 -8.25 1.27 -26.15
CA TYR A 256 -7.47 0.10 -25.78
C TYR A 256 -7.26 -0.01 -24.28
N GLU A 257 -7.95 0.79 -23.46
CA GLU A 257 -7.80 0.69 -22.02
C GLU A 257 -8.17 -0.70 -21.50
N PRO A 258 -7.33 -1.31 -20.64
CA PRO A 258 -7.64 -2.60 -20.03
C PRO A 258 -8.73 -2.45 -18.96
N LYS A 259 -9.13 -3.56 -18.36
CA LYS A 259 -10.05 -3.51 -17.21
C LYS A 259 -9.47 -2.67 -16.08
N PRO A 260 -10.31 -1.89 -15.38
CA PRO A 260 -9.86 -1.10 -14.25
C PRO A 260 -9.25 -1.96 -13.15
N LEU A 261 -8.14 -1.50 -12.58
CA LEU A 261 -7.53 -2.10 -11.41
C LEU A 261 -8.48 -2.01 -10.22
N SER A 262 -8.59 -3.09 -9.44
CA SER A 262 -9.33 -3.05 -8.19
C SER A 262 -8.46 -2.50 -7.06
N ILE A 263 -9.06 -1.64 -6.22
CA ILE A 263 -8.45 -1.16 -4.98
C ILE A 263 -9.09 -1.92 -3.84
N ASN A 264 -8.29 -2.74 -3.18
CA ASN A 264 -8.74 -3.67 -2.17
C ASN A 264 -8.14 -3.31 -0.81
N LEU A 265 -8.96 -3.43 0.22
CA LEU A 265 -8.55 -3.35 1.61
C LEU A 265 -8.53 -4.77 2.19
N ILE A 266 -7.37 -5.18 2.65
CA ILE A 266 -7.11 -6.53 3.15
C ILE A 266 -6.86 -6.46 4.66
N TYR A 267 -7.44 -7.37 5.40
CA TYR A 267 -7.22 -7.54 6.83
C TYR A 267 -7.33 -9.01 7.23
N ALA A 268 -6.72 -9.36 8.35
CA ALA A 268 -6.79 -10.72 8.86
C ALA A 268 -8.25 -11.09 9.17
N HIS A 269 -8.69 -12.25 8.66
CA HIS A 269 -10.01 -12.79 9.00
C HIS A 269 -9.97 -13.20 10.47
N ARG A 270 -10.56 -12.38 11.34
CA ARG A 270 -10.77 -12.72 12.74
C ARG A 270 -12.25 -12.73 13.03
N LYS A 271 -12.64 -13.69 13.86
CA LYS A 271 -14.04 -13.86 14.31
C LYS A 271 -14.61 -12.57 14.96
N HIS A 272 -13.69 -11.68 15.41
CA HIS A 272 -14.01 -10.39 16.03
C HIS A 272 -13.02 -9.32 15.53
N MET A 273 -13.46 -8.48 14.61
CA MET A 273 -12.69 -7.32 14.12
C MET A 273 -12.67 -6.22 15.21
N SER A 274 -11.49 -5.69 15.53
CA SER A 274 -11.38 -4.60 16.51
C SER A 274 -12.11 -3.33 16.06
N MET A 275 -12.58 -2.52 17.02
CA MET A 275 -13.34 -1.30 16.71
C MET A 275 -12.54 -0.29 15.88
N LYS A 276 -11.22 -0.18 16.10
CA LYS A 276 -10.33 0.70 15.30
C LYS A 276 -10.27 0.28 13.84
N ILE A 277 -10.22 -1.04 13.57
CA ILE A 277 -10.20 -1.57 12.21
C ILE A 277 -11.56 -1.36 11.55
N ARG A 278 -12.63 -1.74 12.24
CA ARG A 278 -14.00 -1.64 11.73
C ARG A 278 -14.37 -0.21 11.37
N SER A 279 -14.14 0.73 12.29
CA SER A 279 -14.47 2.15 12.06
C SER A 279 -13.69 2.75 10.88
N PHE A 280 -12.42 2.34 10.69
CA PHE A 280 -11.63 2.80 9.55
C PHE A 280 -12.09 2.18 8.23
N VAL A 281 -12.41 0.88 8.23
CA VAL A 281 -12.96 0.18 7.05
C VAL A 281 -14.28 0.82 6.60
N ASP A 282 -15.18 1.07 7.54
CA ASP A 282 -16.48 1.68 7.24
C ASP A 282 -16.30 3.12 6.75
N TYR A 283 -15.45 3.91 7.40
CA TYR A 283 -15.10 5.26 6.96
C TYR A 283 -14.50 5.29 5.54
N MET A 284 -13.60 4.35 5.20
CA MET A 284 -12.97 4.32 3.87
C MET A 284 -13.94 3.91 2.76
N LYS A 285 -14.95 3.07 3.05
CA LYS A 285 -16.03 2.77 2.10
C LYS A 285 -16.81 4.03 1.72
N ASP A 286 -17.13 4.83 2.71
CA ASP A 286 -17.90 6.07 2.51
C ASP A 286 -17.03 7.16 1.85
N PHE A 287 -15.72 7.16 2.14
CA PHE A 287 -14.78 8.13 1.59
C PHE A 287 -14.54 7.94 0.09
N PHE A 288 -14.49 6.69 -0.39
CA PHE A 288 -14.33 6.40 -1.81
C PHE A 288 -15.69 6.22 -2.48
N GLU A 289 -16.23 7.32 -2.97
CA GLU A 289 -17.48 7.37 -3.75
C GLU A 289 -17.40 6.57 -5.07
N THR A 290 -18.53 6.29 -5.69
CA THR A 290 -18.63 5.70 -7.02
C THR A 290 -19.38 6.68 -7.94
N PRO A 291 -18.75 7.18 -9.03
CA PRO A 291 -17.35 7.01 -9.44
C PRO A 291 -16.36 7.68 -8.48
N PRO A 292 -15.12 7.15 -8.39
CA PRO A 292 -14.11 7.71 -7.51
C PRO A 292 -13.76 9.15 -7.94
N TYR A 293 -13.44 9.99 -6.96
CA TYR A 293 -13.25 11.43 -7.22
C TYR A 293 -12.09 11.75 -8.18
N TRP A 294 -11.12 10.87 -8.36
CA TRP A 294 -10.05 11.03 -9.34
C TRP A 294 -10.46 10.76 -10.78
N ASP A 295 -11.66 10.18 -10.99
CA ASP A 295 -12.26 9.93 -12.30
C ASP A 295 -13.50 10.80 -12.56
N LYS A 296 -13.88 11.72 -11.65
CA LYS A 296 -15.07 12.57 -11.79
C LYS A 296 -15.02 13.46 -13.04
N TRP A 297 -13.83 13.90 -13.44
CA TRP A 297 -13.62 14.69 -14.65
C TRP A 297 -14.16 14.05 -15.94
N LEU A 298 -14.29 12.71 -15.96
CA LEU A 298 -14.88 11.99 -17.09
C LEU A 298 -16.39 12.24 -17.27
N PHE A 299 -17.05 12.73 -16.25
CA PHE A 299 -18.51 12.86 -16.18
C PHE A 299 -18.99 14.32 -16.07
N GLU A 300 -18.05 15.27 -15.98
CA GLU A 300 -18.37 16.69 -15.80
C GLU A 300 -18.62 17.43 -17.13
N ASP A 301 -18.29 16.82 -18.28
CA ASP A 301 -18.45 17.40 -19.64
C ASP A 301 -19.50 16.66 -20.51
N LYS A 302 -20.66 16.30 -19.93
CA LYS A 302 -21.79 15.81 -20.71
C LYS A 302 -23.09 16.50 -20.35
#